data_2284cdd97711ea02bae13c44711bfe6c
#
_entry.id   2284cdd97711ea02bae13c44711bfe6c
#
_cell.length_a   1.000
_cell.length_b   1.000
_cell.length_c   1.000
_cell.angle_alpha   90.00
_cell.angle_beta   90.00
_cell.angle_gamma   90.00
#
_symmetry.space_group_name_H-M   'P 1'
#
loop_
_entity.id
_entity.type
_entity.pdbx_description
1 polymer ?
#
loop_
_entity_poly.entity_id
_entity_poly.type
_entity_poly.pdbx_seq_one_letter_code
_entity_poly.pdbx_strand_id
1 'polypeptide(L)'
;WGLLILVSFCFIGCKDDDGGEKGTSFDPSKPVVISDFIPKEGGWGSRLLLYGNNFGDDPTKVKVTIGGKEAKVITVTNDNLYCFVPRGADAGNIEVTVLDGRGEELAYGEIDEKFVYKKKMLVSTLVGETDPEILDENKNFEIIDGPWGNCGGLEKMEWLVFDPNNKDRLYVCGGAKTHRIVDFAEETLGSIKFTGEASAATNILSFTNDGQLIVVCNIAQDNKNGLFFFSPESNFQTQVKALPARGCRAAIPHPINGEIYTSRYDKGWIGRYDPVTGDYKMDEIQMPYGSLDLFVAIHPKGYYMYIMVRNKHVIYRADYDFDE
;
A
#
# COMPACT_ATOMS: atom_id res chain seq x y z
N TRP A 1 25.07 56.44 45.58
CA TRP A 1 25.72 57.09 44.45
C TRP A 1 25.52 56.20 43.21
N GLY A 2 24.42 56.48 42.46
CA GLY A 2 24.12 55.80 41.21
C GLY A 2 24.64 56.61 40.04
N LEU A 3 25.41 55.99 39.17
CA LEU A 3 25.90 56.58 37.93
C LEU A 3 24.88 56.26 36.82
N LEU A 4 24.20 57.34 36.36
CA LEU A 4 23.26 57.26 35.24
C LEU A 4 24.09 57.39 33.95
N ILE A 5 24.19 56.30 33.14
CA ILE A 5 24.82 56.36 31.82
C ILE A 5 23.71 56.66 30.81
N LEU A 6 23.76 57.87 30.26
CA LEU A 6 22.92 58.31 29.16
C LEU A 6 23.49 57.80 27.85
N VAL A 7 22.84 56.76 27.26
CA VAL A 7 23.19 56.27 25.92
C VAL A 7 22.41 57.09 24.89
N SER A 8 23.13 57.93 24.20
CA SER A 8 22.64 58.72 23.07
C SER A 8 22.52 57.84 21.83
N PHE A 9 21.30 57.51 21.42
CA PHE A 9 21.05 56.85 20.14
C PHE A 9 21.15 57.89 19.02
N CYS A 10 22.23 57.85 18.25
CA CYS A 10 22.31 58.53 16.96
C CYS A 10 21.44 57.75 15.97
N PHE A 11 20.28 58.27 15.59
CA PHE A 11 19.55 57.83 14.41
C PHE A 11 20.36 58.26 13.15
N ILE A 12 21.07 57.27 12.58
CA ILE A 12 21.58 57.38 11.22
C ILE A 12 20.38 57.10 10.33
N GLY A 13 19.79 58.11 9.75
CA GLY A 13 18.79 57.98 8.71
C GLY A 13 19.43 57.25 7.51
N CYS A 14 19.04 56.01 7.26
CA CYS A 14 19.25 55.42 5.95
C CYS A 14 18.44 56.23 4.95
N LYS A 15 19.14 56.86 4.03
CA LYS A 15 18.56 57.38 2.80
C LYS A 15 18.10 56.17 2.03
N ASP A 16 16.80 56.04 1.80
CA ASP A 16 16.25 55.11 0.82
C ASP A 16 16.77 55.53 -0.56
N ASP A 17 17.84 54.87 -1.00
CA ASP A 17 18.15 54.79 -2.42
C ASP A 17 17.17 53.79 -3.03
N ASP A 18 16.02 54.32 -3.48
CA ASP A 18 15.09 53.66 -4.38
C ASP A 18 15.72 53.48 -5.76
N GLY A 19 16.82 52.76 -5.80
CA GLY A 19 17.45 52.20 -7.00
C GLY A 19 17.15 50.75 -7.19
N GLY A 20 15.95 50.27 -6.77
CA GLY A 20 15.44 48.94 -7.17
C GLY A 20 15.26 48.97 -8.68
N GLU A 21 16.08 48.22 -9.40
CA GLU A 21 15.79 47.85 -10.79
C GLU A 21 14.34 47.36 -10.81
N LYS A 22 13.48 48.12 -11.54
CA LYS A 22 12.12 47.67 -11.83
C LYS A 22 12.26 46.35 -12.57
N GLY A 23 11.98 45.20 -11.90
CA GLY A 23 11.93 43.92 -12.53
C GLY A 23 11.13 44.06 -13.83
N THR A 24 11.62 43.45 -14.90
CA THR A 24 10.96 43.47 -16.20
C THR A 24 9.53 43.00 -16.01
N SER A 25 8.54 43.76 -16.49
CA SER A 25 7.14 43.36 -16.46
C SER A 25 6.92 42.16 -17.40
N PHE A 26 5.90 41.32 -17.14
CA PHE A 26 5.51 40.23 -18.01
C PHE A 26 5.27 40.72 -19.46
N ASP A 27 5.83 40.01 -20.42
CA ASP A 27 5.72 40.28 -21.85
C ASP A 27 5.10 39.04 -22.58
N PRO A 28 3.84 39.10 -23.02
CA PRO A 28 3.17 37.98 -23.66
C PRO A 28 3.76 37.58 -25.02
N SER A 29 4.66 38.39 -25.57
CA SER A 29 5.37 38.07 -26.84
C SER A 29 6.62 37.21 -26.61
N LYS A 30 7.01 36.97 -25.35
CA LYS A 30 8.18 36.18 -24.99
C LYS A 30 7.80 34.89 -24.27
N PRO A 31 8.56 33.81 -24.44
CA PRO A 31 8.34 32.58 -23.69
C PRO A 31 8.69 32.83 -22.20
N VAL A 32 8.15 31.94 -21.36
CA VAL A 32 8.63 31.76 -20.00
C VAL A 32 10.02 31.08 -20.06
N VAL A 33 10.95 31.56 -19.24
CA VAL A 33 12.29 30.96 -19.12
C VAL A 33 12.49 30.49 -17.69
N ILE A 34 12.72 29.21 -17.47
CA ILE A 34 13.12 28.66 -16.17
C ILE A 34 14.62 28.42 -16.25
N SER A 35 15.40 29.19 -15.50
CA SER A 35 16.87 29.09 -15.51
C SER A 35 17.41 28.12 -14.47
N ASP A 36 16.74 27.99 -13.33
CA ASP A 36 17.12 27.11 -12.23
C ASP A 36 15.94 26.87 -11.28
N PHE A 37 16.10 25.88 -10.40
CA PHE A 37 15.16 25.63 -9.30
C PHE A 37 15.84 24.99 -8.10
N ILE A 38 15.31 25.21 -6.91
CA ILE A 38 15.78 24.64 -5.65
C ILE A 38 14.60 24.25 -4.76
N PRO A 39 14.68 23.11 -4.05
CA PRO A 39 15.70 22.05 -4.15
C PRO A 39 15.57 21.22 -5.42
N LYS A 40 16.63 20.49 -5.80
CA LYS A 40 16.61 19.58 -6.95
C LYS A 40 15.83 18.29 -6.71
N GLU A 41 15.57 18.00 -5.44
CA GLU A 41 14.79 16.83 -5.01
C GLU A 41 13.88 17.14 -3.83
N GLY A 42 12.76 16.43 -3.73
CA GLY A 42 11.83 16.57 -2.62
C GLY A 42 10.58 15.70 -2.79
N GLY A 43 9.76 15.58 -1.77
CA GLY A 43 8.49 14.87 -1.81
C GLY A 43 7.29 15.82 -1.77
N TRP A 44 6.10 15.25 -1.59
CA TRP A 44 4.87 16.02 -1.42
C TRP A 44 5.00 17.10 -0.34
N GLY A 45 4.55 18.32 -0.68
CA GLY A 45 4.58 19.47 0.21
C GLY A 45 5.96 20.10 0.36
N SER A 46 7.00 19.62 -0.33
CA SER A 46 8.30 20.29 -0.38
C SER A 46 8.14 21.67 -1.02
N ARG A 47 8.84 22.63 -0.46
CA ARG A 47 8.89 24.00 -0.98
C ARG A 47 9.83 24.02 -2.18
N LEU A 48 9.34 24.53 -3.31
CA LEU A 48 10.11 24.65 -4.53
C LEU A 48 10.14 26.12 -4.97
N LEU A 49 11.33 26.65 -5.20
CA LEU A 49 11.57 27.96 -5.73
C LEU A 49 12.15 27.84 -7.13
N LEU A 50 11.51 28.44 -8.10
CA LEU A 50 11.97 28.54 -9.48
C LEU A 50 12.55 29.91 -9.72
N TYR A 51 13.66 29.96 -10.44
CA TYR A 51 14.31 31.15 -10.91
C TYR A 51 14.19 31.23 -12.44
N GLY A 52 13.97 32.38 -12.95
CA GLY A 52 13.81 32.53 -14.39
C GLY A 52 13.46 33.95 -14.84
N ASN A 53 12.60 34.00 -15.84
CA ASN A 53 12.07 35.24 -16.36
C ASN A 53 10.71 35.06 -17.00
N ASN A 54 9.92 36.12 -17.00
CA ASN A 54 8.60 36.14 -17.63
C ASN A 54 7.53 35.28 -16.99
N PHE A 55 7.61 35.09 -15.64
CA PHE A 55 6.59 34.34 -14.88
C PHE A 55 5.32 35.15 -14.59
N GLY A 56 5.33 36.47 -14.78
CA GLY A 56 4.22 37.34 -14.37
C GLY A 56 4.29 37.70 -12.89
N ASP A 57 3.21 38.27 -12.36
CA ASP A 57 3.11 38.80 -10.99
C ASP A 57 1.83 38.35 -10.25
N ASP A 58 0.94 37.62 -10.93
CA ASP A 58 -0.35 37.15 -10.40
C ASP A 58 -0.34 35.63 -10.26
N PRO A 59 -0.25 35.07 -9.02
CA PRO A 59 -0.19 33.62 -8.82
C PRO A 59 -1.47 32.87 -9.27
N THR A 60 -2.58 33.57 -9.48
CA THR A 60 -3.83 32.97 -9.98
C THR A 60 -3.83 32.75 -11.49
N LYS A 61 -2.88 33.39 -12.19
CA LYS A 61 -2.69 33.28 -13.63
C LYS A 61 -1.48 32.42 -14.01
N VAL A 62 -0.81 31.83 -13.05
CA VAL A 62 0.35 30.98 -13.31
C VAL A 62 0.08 29.57 -12.89
N LYS A 63 0.21 28.66 -13.85
CA LYS A 63 0.12 27.22 -13.64
C LYS A 63 1.51 26.61 -13.71
N VAL A 64 1.85 25.78 -12.71
CA VAL A 64 3.09 25.03 -12.65
C VAL A 64 2.77 23.56 -12.65
N THR A 65 3.46 22.76 -13.49
CA THR A 65 3.41 21.31 -13.41
C THR A 65 4.77 20.72 -13.08
N ILE A 66 4.78 19.67 -12.27
CA ILE A 66 5.99 18.94 -11.85
C ILE A 66 5.73 17.47 -12.11
N GLY A 67 6.46 16.87 -13.06
CA GLY A 67 6.23 15.47 -13.44
C GLY A 67 4.78 15.22 -13.87
N GLY A 68 4.18 16.15 -14.61
CA GLY A 68 2.80 16.06 -15.11
C GLY A 68 1.69 16.31 -14.08
N LYS A 69 2.02 16.72 -12.83
CA LYS A 69 1.04 17.09 -11.80
C LYS A 69 1.07 18.54 -11.47
N GLU A 70 -0.11 19.16 -11.34
CA GLU A 70 -0.25 20.57 -11.04
C GLU A 70 0.19 20.88 -9.61
N ALA A 71 1.08 21.87 -9.47
CA ALA A 71 1.62 22.38 -8.23
C ALA A 71 0.82 23.59 -7.75
N LYS A 72 0.69 23.74 -6.42
CA LYS A 72 0.07 24.94 -5.84
C LYS A 72 1.07 26.08 -5.84
N VAL A 73 0.85 27.08 -6.70
CA VAL A 73 1.61 28.34 -6.69
C VAL A 73 1.20 29.15 -5.47
N ILE A 74 2.18 29.71 -4.77
CA ILE A 74 1.98 30.51 -3.55
C ILE A 74 2.28 31.98 -3.82
N THR A 75 3.44 32.28 -4.42
CA THR A 75 3.82 33.61 -4.83
C THR A 75 4.57 33.56 -6.15
N VAL A 76 4.46 34.62 -6.92
CA VAL A 76 5.18 34.80 -8.17
C VAL A 76 5.60 36.26 -8.32
N THR A 77 6.80 36.46 -8.81
CA THR A 77 7.30 37.69 -9.41
C THR A 77 7.81 37.36 -10.80
N ASN A 78 8.08 38.36 -11.62
CA ASN A 78 8.47 38.06 -13.00
C ASN A 78 9.72 37.17 -13.16
N ASP A 79 10.57 37.10 -12.13
CA ASP A 79 11.84 36.37 -12.10
C ASP A 79 11.93 35.25 -11.05
N ASN A 80 10.95 35.15 -10.15
CA ASN A 80 10.92 34.14 -9.10
C ASN A 80 9.51 33.59 -8.92
N LEU A 81 9.39 32.28 -8.74
CA LEU A 81 8.14 31.61 -8.48
C LEU A 81 8.29 30.60 -7.33
N TYR A 82 7.40 30.69 -6.34
CA TYR A 82 7.36 29.77 -5.22
C TYR A 82 6.10 28.91 -5.24
N CYS A 83 6.29 27.59 -5.21
CA CYS A 83 5.19 26.62 -5.19
C CYS A 83 5.47 25.43 -4.26
N PHE A 84 4.44 24.61 -4.04
CA PHE A 84 4.59 23.33 -3.35
C PHE A 84 4.57 22.17 -4.33
N VAL A 85 5.48 21.21 -4.13
CA VAL A 85 5.50 19.94 -4.88
C VAL A 85 4.20 19.18 -4.65
N PRO A 86 3.47 18.79 -5.71
CA PRO A 86 2.17 18.14 -5.58
C PRO A 86 2.28 16.68 -5.15
N ARG A 87 1.18 16.12 -4.63
CA ARG A 87 1.09 14.71 -4.31
C ARG A 87 1.07 13.88 -5.58
N GLY A 88 1.86 12.81 -5.60
CA GLY A 88 1.88 11.84 -6.71
C GLY A 88 2.53 12.39 -7.98
N ALA A 89 3.35 13.45 -7.87
CA ALA A 89 4.24 13.81 -8.95
C ALA A 89 5.24 12.66 -9.19
N ASP A 90 5.58 12.42 -10.45
CA ASP A 90 6.71 11.58 -10.79
C ASP A 90 7.97 12.44 -10.96
N ALA A 91 9.15 11.80 -11.01
CA ALA A 91 10.34 12.49 -11.42
C ALA A 91 10.16 12.98 -12.87
N GLY A 92 10.31 14.25 -13.11
CA GLY A 92 10.03 14.79 -14.45
C GLY A 92 10.32 16.27 -14.59
N ASN A 93 9.93 16.81 -15.73
CA ASN A 93 10.12 18.19 -16.09
C ASN A 93 9.29 19.11 -15.19
N ILE A 94 9.77 20.33 -15.05
CA ILE A 94 9.01 21.43 -14.47
C ILE A 94 8.59 22.34 -15.62
N GLU A 95 7.30 22.60 -15.68
CA GLU A 95 6.69 23.43 -16.70
C GLU A 95 5.95 24.58 -16.04
N VAL A 96 6.00 25.73 -16.66
CA VAL A 96 5.29 26.94 -16.20
C VAL A 96 4.51 27.53 -17.36
N THR A 97 3.22 27.72 -17.14
CA THR A 97 2.29 28.35 -18.11
C THR A 97 1.72 29.60 -17.48
N VAL A 98 1.79 30.72 -18.18
CA VAL A 98 1.10 31.96 -17.80
C VAL A 98 -0.20 32.06 -18.61
N LEU A 99 -1.29 32.33 -17.91
CA LEU A 99 -2.65 32.34 -18.47
C LEU A 99 -3.22 33.75 -18.53
N ASP A 100 -4.14 33.98 -19.44
CA ASP A 100 -4.96 35.19 -19.48
C ASP A 100 -6.11 35.14 -18.44
N GLY A 101 -6.94 36.17 -18.40
CA GLY A 101 -8.11 36.22 -17.50
C GLY A 101 -9.25 35.24 -17.89
N ARG A 102 -9.14 34.51 -19.01
CA ARG A 102 -10.08 33.47 -19.46
C ARG A 102 -9.51 32.08 -19.29
N GLY A 103 -8.24 31.94 -18.84
CA GLY A 103 -7.54 30.68 -18.68
C GLY A 103 -6.84 30.17 -19.95
N GLU A 104 -6.71 31.02 -20.98
CA GLU A 104 -5.96 30.68 -22.20
C GLU A 104 -4.47 30.96 -21.99
N GLU A 105 -3.62 30.13 -22.62
CA GLU A 105 -2.17 30.25 -22.53
C GLU A 105 -1.66 31.51 -23.22
N LEU A 106 -0.90 32.33 -22.48
CA LEU A 106 -0.21 33.49 -23.01
C LEU A 106 1.29 33.23 -23.23
N ALA A 107 1.91 32.45 -22.35
CA ALA A 107 3.32 32.10 -22.44
C ALA A 107 3.58 30.78 -21.73
N TYR A 108 4.53 30.01 -22.27
CA TYR A 108 4.93 28.69 -21.76
C TYR A 108 6.46 28.58 -21.67
N GLY A 109 6.94 27.78 -20.74
CA GLY A 109 8.33 27.40 -20.64
C GLY A 109 8.51 26.13 -19.81
N GLU A 110 9.55 25.38 -20.13
CA GLU A 110 9.97 24.19 -19.40
C GLU A 110 11.48 24.19 -19.17
N ILE A 111 11.94 23.40 -18.21
CA ILE A 111 13.37 23.19 -17.96
C ILE A 111 13.71 21.71 -18.19
N ASP A 112 14.80 21.45 -18.91
CA ASP A 112 15.28 20.08 -19.21
C ASP A 112 15.75 19.33 -17.97
N GLU A 113 16.25 20.06 -16.96
CA GLU A 113 16.67 19.47 -15.69
C GLU A 113 15.46 18.93 -14.92
N LYS A 114 15.50 17.64 -14.59
CA LYS A 114 14.37 16.97 -13.95
C LYS A 114 14.38 17.12 -12.44
N PHE A 115 13.22 17.45 -11.89
CA PHE A 115 13.00 17.35 -10.45
C PHE A 115 12.98 15.87 -10.03
N VAL A 116 13.71 15.53 -8.97
CA VAL A 116 13.75 14.17 -8.41
C VAL A 116 12.70 14.04 -7.31
N TYR A 117 11.57 13.41 -7.62
CA TYR A 117 10.51 13.18 -6.65
C TYR A 117 10.87 12.09 -5.65
N LYS A 118 10.93 12.42 -4.37
CA LYS A 118 11.17 11.48 -3.27
C LYS A 118 9.84 10.99 -2.72
N LYS A 119 9.48 9.75 -3.02
CA LYS A 119 8.32 9.10 -2.43
C LYS A 119 8.57 8.88 -0.93
N LYS A 120 7.71 9.43 -0.07
CA LYS A 120 7.68 9.09 1.35
C LYS A 120 6.71 7.93 1.54
N MET A 121 7.16 6.89 2.20
CA MET A 121 6.26 5.89 2.73
C MET A 121 5.56 6.49 3.96
N LEU A 122 4.25 6.61 3.89
CA LEU A 122 3.42 7.04 5.01
C LEU A 122 2.65 5.82 5.52
N VAL A 123 2.66 5.64 6.82
CA VAL A 123 1.82 4.64 7.50
C VAL A 123 0.71 5.38 8.22
N SER A 124 -0.51 4.97 7.94
CA SER A 124 -1.71 5.49 8.62
C SER A 124 -2.64 4.33 8.91
N THR A 125 -3.47 4.46 9.93
CA THR A 125 -4.55 3.51 10.16
C THR A 125 -5.55 3.62 9.01
N LEU A 126 -5.85 2.47 8.39
CA LEU A 126 -6.86 2.37 7.33
C LEU A 126 -8.23 2.07 7.95
N VAL A 127 -8.30 1.02 8.76
CA VAL A 127 -9.49 0.56 9.47
C VAL A 127 -9.08 0.01 10.84
N GLY A 128 -10.02 0.02 11.79
CA GLY A 128 -9.80 -0.49 13.14
C GLY A 128 -9.64 0.64 14.18
N GLU A 129 -9.49 0.23 15.44
CA GLU A 129 -9.33 1.15 16.55
C GLU A 129 -7.93 1.77 16.56
N THR A 130 -7.87 3.09 16.76
CA THR A 130 -6.61 3.86 16.78
C THR A 130 -6.20 4.29 18.18
N ASP A 131 -7.10 4.20 19.16
CA ASP A 131 -6.80 4.58 20.54
C ASP A 131 -6.17 3.41 21.30
N PRO A 132 -4.88 3.48 21.65
CA PRO A 132 -4.21 2.41 22.39
C PRO A 132 -4.76 2.22 23.80
N GLU A 133 -5.44 3.19 24.39
CA GLU A 133 -6.06 3.06 25.72
C GLU A 133 -7.32 2.16 25.69
N ILE A 134 -7.93 2.00 24.50
CA ILE A 134 -9.06 1.09 24.30
C ILE A 134 -8.59 -0.35 24.08
N LEU A 135 -7.31 -0.56 23.73
CA LEU A 135 -6.67 -1.87 23.51
C LEU A 135 -6.30 -2.56 24.84
N ASP A 136 -7.22 -2.66 25.79
CA ASP A 136 -7.03 -3.47 26.99
C ASP A 136 -7.03 -4.95 26.64
N GLU A 137 -6.07 -5.71 27.19
CA GLU A 137 -5.84 -7.13 26.95
C GLU A 137 -7.08 -8.03 27.13
N ASN A 138 -8.10 -7.53 27.82
CA ASN A 138 -9.34 -8.25 28.14
C ASN A 138 -10.56 -7.75 27.35
N LYS A 139 -10.45 -6.75 26.49
CA LYS A 139 -11.58 -6.30 25.67
C LYS A 139 -11.70 -7.19 24.44
N ASN A 140 -12.77 -7.95 24.39
CA ASN A 140 -13.26 -8.55 23.17
C ASN A 140 -13.63 -7.40 22.22
N PHE A 141 -12.87 -7.22 21.18
CA PHE A 141 -13.17 -6.24 20.15
C PHE A 141 -14.50 -6.60 19.51
N GLU A 142 -15.47 -5.72 19.66
CA GLU A 142 -16.77 -5.91 19.03
C GLU A 142 -16.60 -5.90 17.51
N ILE A 143 -17.19 -6.92 16.84
CA ILE A 143 -17.16 -7.01 15.38
C ILE A 143 -18.24 -6.10 14.85
N ILE A 144 -17.82 -4.97 14.29
CA ILE A 144 -18.68 -3.96 13.70
C ILE A 144 -18.40 -3.88 12.21
N ASP A 145 -19.39 -4.27 11.39
CA ASP A 145 -19.36 -4.09 9.94
C ASP A 145 -19.89 -2.70 9.60
N GLY A 146 -19.26 -2.01 8.64
CA GLY A 146 -19.71 -0.69 8.25
C GLY A 146 -18.65 0.12 7.50
N PRO A 147 -18.94 1.41 7.25
CA PRO A 147 -18.01 2.31 6.58
C PRO A 147 -16.78 2.61 7.45
N TRP A 148 -15.68 2.97 6.81
CA TRP A 148 -14.45 3.38 7.49
C TRP A 148 -14.72 4.52 8.46
N GLY A 149 -14.11 4.48 9.64
CA GLY A 149 -14.39 5.41 10.73
C GLY A 149 -15.56 5.00 11.63
N ASN A 150 -16.37 4.01 11.22
CA ASN A 150 -17.46 3.44 12.04
C ASN A 150 -17.51 1.92 11.91
N CYS A 151 -16.37 1.28 11.97
CA CYS A 151 -16.20 -0.18 11.86
C CYS A 151 -15.05 -0.65 12.74
N GLY A 152 -15.02 -1.95 13.10
CA GLY A 152 -14.00 -2.48 14.00
C GLY A 152 -13.99 -4.00 14.08
N GLY A 153 -13.23 -4.55 15.05
CA GLY A 153 -13.14 -5.98 15.30
C GLY A 153 -12.14 -6.70 14.38
N LEU A 154 -10.87 -6.30 14.45
CA LEU A 154 -9.74 -6.95 13.77
C LEU A 154 -8.90 -7.75 14.79
N GLU A 155 -9.56 -8.56 15.63
CA GLU A 155 -8.91 -9.34 16.68
C GLU A 155 -8.03 -10.45 16.09
N LYS A 156 -6.79 -10.55 16.58
CA LYS A 156 -5.83 -11.65 16.24
C LYS A 156 -5.68 -11.92 14.75
N MET A 157 -5.67 -10.88 13.94
CA MET A 157 -5.45 -11.03 12.51
C MET A 157 -3.98 -11.38 12.24
N GLU A 158 -3.76 -12.48 11.50
CA GLU A 158 -2.43 -13.04 11.24
C GLU A 158 -2.10 -13.11 9.74
N TRP A 159 -3.11 -13.09 8.88
CA TRP A 159 -2.96 -13.27 7.45
C TRP A 159 -3.87 -12.35 6.65
N LEU A 160 -3.39 -11.92 5.50
CA LEU A 160 -4.15 -11.11 4.57
C LEU A 160 -3.84 -11.52 3.12
N VAL A 161 -4.85 -11.49 2.27
CA VAL A 161 -4.74 -11.83 0.85
C VAL A 161 -5.72 -11.00 0.02
N PHE A 162 -5.24 -10.46 -1.11
CA PHE A 162 -6.10 -9.80 -2.08
C PHE A 162 -6.90 -10.81 -2.89
N ASP A 163 -8.14 -10.44 -3.22
CA ASP A 163 -8.94 -11.17 -4.19
C ASP A 163 -8.29 -11.05 -5.59
N PRO A 164 -7.94 -12.16 -6.24
CA PRO A 164 -7.31 -12.12 -7.56
C PRO A 164 -8.22 -11.53 -8.65
N ASN A 165 -9.54 -11.60 -8.46
CA ASN A 165 -10.54 -11.11 -9.40
C ASN A 165 -11.07 -9.72 -9.06
N ASN A 166 -10.84 -9.24 -7.82
CA ASN A 166 -11.23 -7.91 -7.38
C ASN A 166 -10.11 -7.27 -6.53
N LYS A 167 -9.27 -6.46 -7.15
CA LYS A 167 -8.11 -5.82 -6.51
C LYS A 167 -8.49 -4.81 -5.42
N ASP A 168 -9.76 -4.43 -5.34
CA ASP A 168 -10.27 -3.54 -4.32
C ASP A 168 -10.76 -4.29 -3.06
N ARG A 169 -10.57 -5.62 -3.01
CA ARG A 169 -10.92 -6.44 -1.84
C ARG A 169 -9.71 -7.14 -1.23
N LEU A 170 -9.54 -6.92 0.07
CA LEU A 170 -8.54 -7.58 0.90
C LEU A 170 -9.24 -8.44 1.96
N TYR A 171 -8.95 -9.73 1.95
CA TYR A 171 -9.44 -10.68 2.94
C TYR A 171 -8.44 -10.81 4.07
N VAL A 172 -8.93 -10.75 5.31
CA VAL A 172 -8.10 -10.79 6.52
C VAL A 172 -8.62 -11.88 7.44
N CYS A 173 -7.72 -12.73 7.92
CA CYS A 173 -8.05 -13.80 8.87
C CYS A 173 -6.97 -13.98 9.92
N GLY A 174 -7.27 -14.76 10.95
CA GLY A 174 -6.36 -15.09 12.03
C GLY A 174 -6.95 -16.14 12.96
N GLY A 175 -6.42 -16.23 14.16
CA GLY A 175 -6.85 -17.20 15.17
C GLY A 175 -8.31 -17.08 15.63
N ALA A 176 -9.03 -16.06 15.19
CA ALA A 176 -10.47 -15.88 15.42
C ALA A 176 -11.30 -16.64 14.38
N LYS A 177 -12.59 -16.81 14.70
CA LYS A 177 -13.56 -17.44 13.80
C LYS A 177 -14.18 -16.46 12.80
N THR A 178 -13.88 -15.19 12.91
CA THR A 178 -14.40 -14.14 12.05
C THR A 178 -13.35 -13.72 11.06
N HIS A 179 -13.74 -13.70 9.81
CA HIS A 179 -12.91 -13.28 8.69
C HIS A 179 -13.43 -11.94 8.21
N ARG A 180 -12.52 -11.02 7.91
CA ARG A 180 -12.88 -9.66 7.54
C ARG A 180 -12.57 -9.41 6.08
N ILE A 181 -13.40 -8.57 5.46
CA ILE A 181 -13.21 -8.07 4.11
C ILE A 181 -13.05 -6.57 4.21
N VAL A 182 -11.90 -6.06 3.80
CA VAL A 182 -11.68 -4.63 3.56
C VAL A 182 -12.00 -4.37 2.10
N ASP A 183 -13.04 -3.60 1.83
CA ASP A 183 -13.43 -3.18 0.49
C ASP A 183 -12.99 -1.73 0.28
N PHE A 184 -12.03 -1.54 -0.63
CA PHE A 184 -11.42 -0.24 -0.89
C PHE A 184 -12.27 0.63 -1.80
N ALA A 185 -13.13 0.03 -2.65
CA ALA A 185 -14.02 0.77 -3.53
C ALA A 185 -15.20 1.35 -2.76
N GLU A 186 -15.77 0.56 -1.83
CA GLU A 186 -16.91 0.96 -1.02
C GLU A 186 -16.50 1.63 0.30
N GLU A 187 -15.20 1.66 0.60
CA GLU A 187 -14.64 2.16 1.86
C GLU A 187 -15.32 1.53 3.11
N THR A 188 -15.48 0.19 3.07
CA THR A 188 -16.14 -0.57 4.13
C THR A 188 -15.26 -1.68 4.69
N LEU A 189 -15.58 -2.09 5.94
CA LEU A 189 -15.11 -3.31 6.57
C LEU A 189 -16.31 -4.23 6.78
N GLY A 190 -16.28 -5.41 6.16
CA GLY A 190 -17.32 -6.43 6.27
C GLY A 190 -16.83 -7.70 6.93
N SER A 191 -17.74 -8.65 7.18
CA SER A 191 -17.45 -9.98 7.72
C SER A 191 -17.91 -11.09 6.80
N ILE A 192 -17.10 -12.18 6.73
CA ILE A 192 -17.56 -13.47 6.26
C ILE A 192 -17.61 -14.41 7.45
N LYS A 193 -18.76 -15.08 7.65
CA LYS A 193 -18.93 -16.09 8.68
C LYS A 193 -19.10 -17.45 8.00
N PHE A 194 -18.10 -18.28 8.13
CA PHE A 194 -18.20 -19.66 7.68
C PHE A 194 -18.98 -20.52 8.70
N THR A 195 -19.68 -21.52 8.21
CA THR A 195 -20.51 -22.43 9.01
C THR A 195 -19.88 -23.81 9.14
N GLY A 196 -20.37 -24.64 10.05
CA GLY A 196 -19.91 -26.02 10.23
C GLY A 196 -18.44 -26.10 10.67
N GLU A 197 -17.71 -27.03 10.08
CA GLU A 197 -16.29 -27.25 10.39
C GLU A 197 -15.41 -26.08 9.93
N ALA A 198 -15.81 -25.37 8.89
CA ALA A 198 -15.11 -24.17 8.40
C ALA A 198 -15.17 -22.98 9.37
N SER A 199 -16.00 -23.04 10.41
CA SER A 199 -16.07 -22.04 11.47
C SER A 199 -14.98 -22.19 12.55
N ALA A 200 -14.09 -23.18 12.44
CA ALA A 200 -12.94 -23.32 13.33
C ALA A 200 -11.92 -22.20 13.09
N ALA A 201 -10.98 -22.02 14.03
CA ALA A 201 -9.93 -21.03 13.91
C ALA A 201 -9.15 -21.22 12.59
N THR A 202 -9.06 -20.16 11.81
CA THR A 202 -8.46 -20.18 10.48
C THR A 202 -7.01 -19.74 10.57
N ASN A 203 -6.12 -20.49 9.91
CA ASN A 203 -4.71 -20.15 9.85
C ASN A 203 -4.40 -19.20 8.68
N ILE A 204 -4.93 -19.51 7.50
CA ILE A 204 -4.66 -18.73 6.29
C ILE A 204 -5.83 -18.79 5.30
N LEU A 205 -5.94 -17.79 4.47
CA LEU A 205 -6.78 -17.72 3.29
C LEU A 205 -5.91 -17.66 2.06
N SER A 206 -6.33 -18.31 0.99
CA SER A 206 -5.73 -18.18 -0.34
C SER A 206 -6.81 -18.34 -1.41
N PHE A 207 -6.45 -18.22 -2.69
CA PHE A 207 -7.39 -18.37 -3.79
C PHE A 207 -6.85 -19.37 -4.80
N THR A 208 -7.70 -20.24 -5.30
CA THR A 208 -7.38 -21.09 -6.46
C THR A 208 -7.19 -20.24 -7.71
N ASN A 209 -6.61 -20.82 -8.76
CA ASN A 209 -6.40 -20.11 -10.03
C ASN A 209 -7.72 -19.75 -10.74
N ASP A 210 -8.81 -20.46 -10.45
CA ASP A 210 -10.18 -20.18 -10.90
C ASP A 210 -10.99 -19.30 -9.93
N GLY A 211 -10.34 -18.77 -8.89
CA GLY A 211 -10.91 -17.76 -7.99
C GLY A 211 -11.73 -18.28 -6.82
N GLN A 212 -11.74 -19.58 -6.53
CA GLN A 212 -12.36 -20.09 -5.31
C GLN A 212 -11.55 -19.66 -4.08
N LEU A 213 -12.21 -19.28 -3.00
CA LEU A 213 -11.55 -18.98 -1.74
C LEU A 213 -11.22 -20.29 -1.00
N ILE A 214 -9.96 -20.46 -0.66
CA ILE A 214 -9.45 -21.56 0.16
C ILE A 214 -9.37 -21.09 1.60
N VAL A 215 -10.02 -21.83 2.50
CA VAL A 215 -10.01 -21.60 3.95
C VAL A 215 -9.31 -22.76 4.63
N VAL A 216 -8.23 -22.47 5.34
CA VAL A 216 -7.43 -23.46 6.07
C VAL A 216 -7.73 -23.35 7.55
N CYS A 217 -8.34 -24.38 8.12
CA CYS A 217 -8.70 -24.42 9.53
C CYS A 217 -7.78 -25.33 10.35
N ASN A 218 -7.52 -24.93 11.58
CA ASN A 218 -6.71 -25.72 12.52
C ASN A 218 -7.52 -26.86 13.11
N ILE A 219 -7.48 -28.02 12.47
CA ILE A 219 -8.20 -29.22 12.88
C ILE A 219 -7.21 -30.26 13.46
N ALA A 220 -7.53 -30.81 14.62
CA ALA A 220 -6.67 -31.76 15.31
C ALA A 220 -6.99 -33.24 15.02
N GLN A 221 -8.07 -33.53 14.30
CA GLN A 221 -8.52 -34.89 14.02
C GLN A 221 -8.26 -35.33 12.56
N ASP A 222 -7.76 -36.53 12.35
CA ASP A 222 -7.44 -37.06 11.00
C ASP A 222 -8.64 -37.24 10.10
N ASN A 223 -9.83 -37.48 10.67
CA ASN A 223 -11.07 -37.75 9.93
C ASN A 223 -11.96 -36.51 9.74
N LYS A 224 -11.46 -35.34 10.05
CA LYS A 224 -12.17 -34.06 9.92
C LYS A 224 -11.60 -33.25 8.78
N ASN A 225 -12.49 -32.51 8.12
CA ASN A 225 -12.07 -31.57 7.10
C ASN A 225 -11.36 -30.36 7.74
N GLY A 226 -10.30 -29.91 7.13
CA GLY A 226 -9.53 -28.74 7.54
C GLY A 226 -9.18 -27.81 6.37
N LEU A 227 -9.51 -28.24 5.15
CA LEU A 227 -9.34 -27.47 3.92
C LEU A 227 -10.70 -27.33 3.25
N PHE A 228 -11.16 -26.11 3.05
CA PHE A 228 -12.47 -25.78 2.53
C PHE A 228 -12.36 -24.84 1.33
N PHE A 229 -13.24 -25.03 0.35
CA PHE A 229 -13.31 -24.24 -0.86
C PHE A 229 -14.67 -23.57 -0.95
N PHE A 230 -14.69 -22.28 -1.25
CA PHE A 230 -15.92 -21.48 -1.36
C PHE A 230 -16.02 -20.82 -2.73
N SER A 231 -17.24 -20.81 -3.28
CA SER A 231 -17.53 -20.30 -4.60
C SER A 231 -17.53 -18.77 -4.67
N PRO A 232 -16.84 -18.17 -5.66
CA PRO A 232 -16.91 -16.73 -5.90
C PRO A 232 -18.31 -16.27 -6.35
N GLU A 233 -19.08 -17.09 -7.05
CA GLU A 233 -20.44 -16.76 -7.53
C GLU A 233 -21.42 -16.52 -6.37
N SER A 234 -21.17 -17.14 -5.23
CA SER A 234 -21.94 -16.93 -3.99
C SER A 234 -21.40 -15.82 -3.10
N ASN A 235 -20.43 -15.04 -3.58
CA ASN A 235 -19.61 -14.15 -2.75
C ASN A 235 -19.02 -14.89 -1.54
N PHE A 236 -18.51 -16.10 -1.78
CA PHE A 236 -17.87 -17.00 -0.81
C PHE A 236 -18.79 -17.45 0.36
N GLN A 237 -20.10 -17.48 0.15
CA GLN A 237 -21.05 -17.99 1.14
C GLN A 237 -21.33 -19.49 0.96
N THR A 238 -21.11 -20.04 -0.24
CA THR A 238 -21.37 -21.44 -0.55
C THR A 238 -20.08 -22.24 -0.58
N GLN A 239 -19.97 -23.21 0.34
CA GLN A 239 -18.91 -24.21 0.33
C GLN A 239 -19.13 -25.20 -0.82
N VAL A 240 -18.14 -25.35 -1.70
CA VAL A 240 -18.20 -26.26 -2.85
C VAL A 240 -17.41 -27.54 -2.66
N LYS A 241 -16.40 -27.51 -1.78
CA LYS A 241 -15.56 -28.70 -1.47
C LYS A 241 -15.01 -28.60 -0.05
N ALA A 242 -14.73 -29.76 0.54
CA ALA A 242 -13.97 -29.90 1.77
C ALA A 242 -13.07 -31.13 1.69
N LEU A 243 -11.85 -31.00 2.25
CA LEU A 243 -10.88 -32.12 2.27
C LEU A 243 -10.33 -32.30 3.69
N PRO A 244 -10.02 -33.55 4.09
CA PRO A 244 -9.32 -33.78 5.35
C PRO A 244 -7.96 -33.09 5.35
N ALA A 245 -7.66 -32.32 6.39
CA ALA A 245 -6.39 -31.61 6.46
C ALA A 245 -5.99 -31.34 7.91
N ARG A 246 -5.71 -32.41 8.66
CA ARG A 246 -5.25 -32.30 10.04
C ARG A 246 -3.97 -31.48 10.14
N GLY A 247 -3.93 -30.56 11.08
CA GLY A 247 -2.76 -29.76 11.37
C GLY A 247 -2.28 -28.89 10.20
N CYS A 248 -3.17 -28.57 9.28
CA CYS A 248 -2.83 -27.72 8.14
C CYS A 248 -2.58 -26.28 8.58
N ARG A 249 -1.46 -25.70 8.13
CA ARG A 249 -1.10 -24.30 8.39
C ARG A 249 -1.18 -23.43 7.15
N ALA A 250 -0.98 -24.03 5.98
CA ALA A 250 -1.03 -23.32 4.71
C ALA A 250 -1.63 -24.24 3.62
N ALA A 251 -2.29 -23.63 2.66
CA ALA A 251 -2.70 -24.24 1.41
C ALA A 251 -2.52 -23.21 0.30
N ILE A 252 -1.54 -23.43 -0.55
CA ILE A 252 -1.12 -22.45 -1.55
C ILE A 252 -1.23 -23.08 -2.93
N PRO A 253 -1.98 -22.50 -3.86
CA PRO A 253 -2.07 -22.99 -5.22
C PRO A 253 -0.81 -22.69 -6.01
N HIS A 254 -0.41 -23.61 -6.83
CA HIS A 254 0.63 -23.43 -7.83
C HIS A 254 0.10 -22.54 -8.97
N PRO A 255 0.79 -21.46 -9.33
CA PRO A 255 0.24 -20.45 -10.23
C PRO A 255 0.05 -20.90 -11.68
N ILE A 256 0.67 -22.00 -12.10
CA ILE A 256 0.61 -22.49 -13.49
C ILE A 256 -0.35 -23.69 -13.61
N ASN A 257 -0.15 -24.77 -12.83
CA ASN A 257 -0.95 -25.99 -12.96
C ASN A 257 -2.15 -26.06 -12.01
N GLY A 258 -2.24 -25.14 -11.02
CA GLY A 258 -3.35 -25.06 -10.08
C GLY A 258 -3.33 -26.09 -8.95
N GLU A 259 -2.34 -26.99 -8.90
CA GLU A 259 -2.16 -27.90 -7.77
C GLU A 259 -2.01 -27.14 -6.46
N ILE A 260 -2.61 -27.66 -5.39
CA ILE A 260 -2.60 -26.99 -4.09
C ILE A 260 -1.67 -27.74 -3.14
N TYR A 261 -0.65 -27.05 -2.66
CA TYR A 261 0.29 -27.58 -1.70
C TYR A 261 -0.11 -27.19 -0.29
N THR A 262 -0.27 -28.20 0.58
CA THR A 262 -0.70 -28.04 1.97
C THR A 262 0.45 -28.35 2.92
N SER A 263 0.52 -27.66 4.06
CA SER A 263 1.52 -27.94 5.08
C SER A 263 0.89 -28.58 6.31
N ARG A 264 1.48 -29.66 6.81
CA ARG A 264 1.03 -30.38 7.98
C ARG A 264 2.06 -30.27 9.11
N TYR A 265 1.76 -29.47 10.12
CA TYR A 265 2.72 -29.15 11.17
C TYR A 265 3.01 -30.28 12.15
N ASP A 266 2.03 -31.16 12.45
CA ASP A 266 2.15 -32.21 13.49
C ASP A 266 3.14 -33.33 13.11
N LYS A 267 3.41 -33.52 11.81
CA LYS A 267 4.33 -34.56 11.32
C LYS A 267 5.37 -34.07 10.31
N GLY A 268 5.34 -32.80 9.95
CA GLY A 268 6.32 -32.21 9.00
C GLY A 268 6.14 -32.70 7.57
N TRP A 269 4.91 -32.82 7.09
CA TRP A 269 4.60 -33.20 5.73
C TRP A 269 4.11 -32.02 4.90
N ILE A 270 4.41 -32.06 3.62
CA ILE A 270 3.73 -31.26 2.59
C ILE A 270 2.79 -32.20 1.83
N GLY A 271 1.52 -31.86 1.81
CA GLY A 271 0.51 -32.56 1.02
C GLY A 271 0.29 -31.88 -0.34
N ARG A 272 -0.34 -32.59 -1.26
CA ARG A 272 -0.68 -32.10 -2.59
C ARG A 272 -2.11 -32.50 -2.96
N TYR A 273 -2.87 -31.53 -3.44
CA TYR A 273 -4.18 -31.73 -4.05
C TYR A 273 -4.16 -31.29 -5.50
N ASP A 274 -4.51 -32.19 -6.40
CA ASP A 274 -4.70 -31.91 -7.81
C ASP A 274 -6.19 -31.61 -8.10
N PRO A 275 -6.56 -30.38 -8.46
CA PRO A 275 -7.95 -30.01 -8.71
C PRO A 275 -8.51 -30.62 -10.00
N VAL A 276 -7.66 -31.06 -10.95
CA VAL A 276 -8.06 -31.63 -12.24
C VAL A 276 -8.47 -33.10 -12.06
N THR A 277 -7.64 -33.90 -11.40
CA THR A 277 -7.90 -35.32 -11.16
C THR A 277 -8.73 -35.57 -9.91
N GLY A 278 -8.71 -34.63 -8.97
CA GLY A 278 -9.28 -34.78 -7.64
C GLY A 278 -8.41 -35.58 -6.67
N ASP A 279 -7.20 -35.96 -7.09
CA ASP A 279 -6.28 -36.70 -6.23
C ASP A 279 -5.78 -35.83 -5.10
N TYR A 280 -5.86 -36.35 -3.88
CA TYR A 280 -5.37 -35.69 -2.68
C TYR A 280 -4.49 -36.62 -1.84
N LYS A 281 -3.26 -36.21 -1.64
CA LYS A 281 -2.32 -36.87 -0.74
C LYS A 281 -1.91 -35.90 0.35
N MET A 282 -2.29 -36.19 1.56
CA MET A 282 -1.98 -35.31 2.73
C MET A 282 -0.51 -35.38 3.12
N ASP A 283 0.15 -36.49 2.82
CA ASP A 283 1.52 -36.84 3.20
C ASP A 283 2.34 -37.19 1.93
N GLU A 284 2.61 -36.22 1.04
CA GLU A 284 3.32 -36.40 -0.23
C GLU A 284 4.83 -36.25 -0.08
N ILE A 285 5.27 -35.15 0.53
CA ILE A 285 6.69 -34.82 0.71
C ILE A 285 7.00 -34.75 2.20
N GLN A 286 7.86 -35.63 2.68
CA GLN A 286 8.30 -35.59 4.07
C GLN A 286 9.49 -34.66 4.25
N MET A 287 9.36 -33.70 5.14
CA MET A 287 10.46 -32.87 5.56
C MET A 287 11.44 -33.64 6.45
N PRO A 288 12.74 -33.29 6.51
CA PRO A 288 13.77 -34.02 7.26
C PRO A 288 13.52 -34.15 8.77
N TYR A 289 12.56 -33.42 9.29
CA TYR A 289 12.23 -33.37 10.72
C TYR A 289 10.74 -33.63 10.93
N GLY A 290 10.38 -34.34 11.97
CA GLY A 290 8.98 -34.46 12.40
C GLY A 290 8.51 -33.23 13.17
N SER A 291 7.19 -33.03 13.25
CA SER A 291 6.53 -31.94 14.01
C SER A 291 7.12 -30.54 13.75
N LEU A 292 6.81 -30.00 12.59
CA LEU A 292 7.34 -28.73 12.12
C LEU A 292 6.19 -27.74 11.83
N ASP A 293 6.36 -26.51 12.29
CA ASP A 293 5.48 -25.41 11.93
C ASP A 293 5.87 -24.90 10.53
N LEU A 294 5.20 -25.44 9.51
CA LEU A 294 5.54 -25.24 8.10
C LEU A 294 4.65 -24.21 7.45
N PHE A 295 5.28 -23.31 6.69
CA PHE A 295 4.61 -22.39 5.78
C PHE A 295 5.21 -22.56 4.38
N VAL A 296 4.36 -22.48 3.37
CA VAL A 296 4.75 -22.66 1.97
C VAL A 296 4.50 -21.37 1.20
N ALA A 297 5.44 -21.00 0.34
CA ALA A 297 5.28 -19.94 -0.64
C ALA A 297 5.80 -20.43 -1.99
N ILE A 298 5.02 -20.23 -3.04
CA ILE A 298 5.37 -20.69 -4.39
C ILE A 298 5.85 -19.48 -5.20
N HIS A 299 6.93 -19.69 -5.96
CA HIS A 299 7.44 -18.66 -6.86
C HIS A 299 6.36 -18.26 -7.88
N PRO A 300 6.14 -16.96 -8.18
CA PRO A 300 5.06 -16.53 -9.07
C PRO A 300 5.05 -17.13 -10.47
N LYS A 301 6.20 -17.62 -10.95
CA LYS A 301 6.30 -18.35 -12.22
C LYS A 301 6.27 -19.89 -12.05
N GLY A 302 5.98 -20.39 -10.84
CA GLY A 302 5.86 -21.82 -10.58
C GLY A 302 7.15 -22.64 -10.62
N TYR A 303 8.34 -22.02 -10.66
CA TYR A 303 9.60 -22.79 -10.84
C TYR A 303 10.02 -23.58 -9.60
N TYR A 304 9.67 -23.12 -8.41
CA TYR A 304 10.04 -23.73 -7.15
C TYR A 304 9.13 -23.23 -6.01
N MET A 305 9.16 -23.94 -4.90
CA MET A 305 8.54 -23.46 -3.66
C MET A 305 9.61 -23.21 -2.58
N TYR A 306 9.31 -22.28 -1.71
CA TYR A 306 10.00 -22.11 -0.43
C TYR A 306 9.16 -22.70 0.69
N ILE A 307 9.81 -23.43 1.58
CA ILE A 307 9.20 -24.05 2.74
C ILE A 307 9.89 -23.48 3.96
N MET A 308 9.21 -22.60 4.66
CA MET A 308 9.70 -22.03 5.92
C MET A 308 9.40 -22.98 7.06
N VAL A 309 10.42 -23.33 7.82
CA VAL A 309 10.31 -24.16 9.04
C VAL A 309 10.55 -23.25 10.25
N ARG A 310 9.45 -22.71 10.80
CA ARG A 310 9.46 -21.67 11.84
C ARG A 310 10.26 -22.08 13.07
N ASN A 311 10.04 -23.28 13.60
CA ASN A 311 10.69 -23.75 14.82
C ASN A 311 12.12 -24.29 14.63
N LYS A 312 12.68 -24.21 13.42
CA LYS A 312 14.07 -24.54 13.09
C LYS A 312 14.85 -23.37 12.51
N HIS A 313 14.19 -22.22 12.31
CA HIS A 313 14.79 -21.00 11.75
C HIS A 313 15.48 -21.21 10.39
N VAL A 314 14.89 -22.04 9.54
CA VAL A 314 15.40 -22.36 8.19
C VAL A 314 14.32 -22.20 7.12
N ILE A 315 14.77 -21.94 5.90
CA ILE A 315 13.95 -21.96 4.69
C ILE A 315 14.57 -22.97 3.73
N TYR A 316 13.77 -23.94 3.31
CA TYR A 316 14.13 -24.86 2.25
C TYR A 316 13.59 -24.35 0.93
N ARG A 317 14.27 -24.70 -0.16
CA ARG A 317 13.78 -24.55 -1.52
C ARG A 317 13.54 -25.96 -2.09
N ALA A 318 12.37 -26.16 -2.65
CA ALA A 318 12.04 -27.36 -3.43
C ALA A 318 11.81 -26.92 -4.88
N ASP A 319 12.56 -27.47 -5.80
CA ASP A 319 12.37 -27.24 -7.23
C ASP A 319 11.32 -28.22 -7.76
N TYR A 320 10.47 -27.76 -8.70
CA TYR A 320 9.55 -28.62 -9.41
C TYR A 320 10.32 -29.26 -10.57
N ASP A 321 10.24 -30.60 -10.66
CA ASP A 321 10.68 -31.32 -11.83
C ASP A 321 9.45 -31.56 -12.72
N PHE A 322 9.36 -30.90 -13.85
CA PHE A 322 8.25 -30.98 -14.78
C PHE A 322 8.50 -32.01 -15.89
N ASP A 323 9.65 -32.68 -15.89
CA ASP A 323 10.08 -33.59 -16.95
C ASP A 323 9.88 -35.08 -16.59
N GLU A 324 9.23 -35.43 -15.46
CA GLU A 324 8.88 -36.80 -15.09
C GLU A 324 7.36 -37.04 -15.03
#